data_a4059924a690a4d6af65c49583272130
#
_entry.id   a4059924a690a4d6af65c49583272130
#
_cell.length_a   1.000
_cell.length_b   1.000
_cell.length_c   1.000
_cell.angle_alpha   90.00
_cell.angle_beta   90.00
_cell.angle_gamma   90.00
#
_symmetry.space_group_name_H-M   'P 1'
#
loop_
_entity.id
_entity.type
_entity.pdbx_description
1 polymer ?
#
loop_
_entity_poly.entity_id
_entity_poly.type
_entity_poly.pdbx_seq_one_letter_code
_entity_poly.pdbx_strand_id
1 'polypeptide(L)'
;MLAVGSFYRFGYNLLTQYELANLLFGVTDEFLLCRERIRNAPAQEQIKNRRRLEALLVLHLMLWFGRSLEDCKKLRIAERNARPSSVLELVLADETGPAEFRFFAPTPDYAAEELLPRDAVRAYQPTISVPDMVGAAALVMAIRDLSPVNGSAVITCKIKDVEREIRILLSELGGEDPRYTMHKVRSYLHRQIIADTHDVVAATMLSGMPCLSANTPLYYSQYSINYLRGLYHQSVQKVLNGVYATVGLEAPSAPMPAVPEAAVGARNCLRLDTVKANLKALLVVLRKRPRKNLQQLVHWHNCFSLWTVQMFFMATGCRAIRDPLKQEDEFISPGGHGALGDKGSDDGHMSRLVVLTDLLKRQLKAYKAHCRAITAQLEFYAPAPTNGFFLRLTDDGCLCYEEIRPLHIKAVMRQIEGFTPHAVNGFRKFLRTELAERGCPPETLSALMGHWLSGEEPQDIYSSFCPRTYVQGLHTYLLSLMRELGWTVRNSHLVVEADA
;
A
#
# COMPACT_ATOMS: atom_id res chain seq x y z
N MET A 1 5.81 10.35 23.76
CA MET A 1 4.99 9.20 24.19
C MET A 1 4.00 8.95 23.08
N LEU A 2 4.34 8.05 22.15
CA LEU A 2 3.44 7.60 21.11
C LEU A 2 2.34 6.81 21.82
N ALA A 3 1.11 7.28 21.78
CA ALA A 3 -0.03 6.45 22.10
C ALA A 3 -0.06 5.35 21.05
N VAL A 4 0.60 4.24 21.31
CA VAL A 4 0.34 2.99 20.64
C VAL A 4 -1.15 2.80 20.75
N GLY A 5 -1.87 2.85 19.63
CA GLY A 5 -3.29 2.63 19.60
C GLY A 5 -3.51 1.22 20.12
N SER A 6 -3.62 1.13 21.42
CA SER A 6 -3.80 -0.13 22.09
C SER A 6 -5.08 -0.74 21.53
N PHE A 7 -4.93 -1.86 20.87
CA PHE A 7 -5.98 -2.76 20.42
C PHE A 7 -6.67 -3.42 21.62
N TYR A 8 -6.98 -2.63 22.65
CA TYR A 8 -7.78 -3.12 23.73
C TYR A 8 -9.18 -3.40 23.22
N ARG A 9 -9.72 -4.54 23.57
CA ARG A 9 -11.09 -4.98 23.28
C ARG A 9 -12.15 -3.94 23.71
N PHE A 10 -11.80 -3.04 24.61
CA PHE A 10 -12.55 -1.90 25.07
C PHE A 10 -11.93 -0.62 24.52
N GLY A 11 -12.16 -0.36 23.23
CA GLY A 11 -11.64 0.83 22.57
C GLY A 11 -12.28 2.11 23.08
N TYR A 12 -11.86 2.61 24.23
CA TYR A 12 -12.28 3.93 24.75
C TYR A 12 -12.15 5.06 23.73
N ASN A 13 -11.37 4.83 22.70
CA ASN A 13 -11.12 5.77 21.62
C ASN A 13 -12.08 5.63 20.43
N LEU A 14 -12.93 4.61 20.40
CA LEU A 14 -14.00 4.47 19.42
C LEU A 14 -15.34 4.85 20.04
N LEU A 15 -16.22 5.42 19.23
CA LEU A 15 -17.61 5.55 19.58
C LEU A 15 -18.25 4.15 19.58
N THR A 16 -19.07 3.87 20.55
CA THR A 16 -19.90 2.66 20.58
C THR A 16 -20.99 2.74 19.50
N GLN A 17 -21.63 1.63 19.20
CA GLN A 17 -22.75 1.63 18.25
C GLN A 17 -23.91 2.54 18.70
N TYR A 18 -24.19 2.60 20.00
CA TYR A 18 -25.22 3.49 20.55
C TYR A 18 -24.84 4.96 20.46
N GLU A 19 -23.59 5.31 20.80
CA GLU A 19 -23.10 6.68 20.64
C GLU A 19 -23.11 7.11 19.18
N LEU A 20 -22.77 6.21 18.28
CA LEU A 20 -22.81 6.46 16.84
C LEU A 20 -24.24 6.59 16.32
N ALA A 21 -25.18 5.76 16.83
CA ALA A 21 -26.59 5.88 16.50
C ALA A 21 -27.16 7.24 16.93
N ASN A 22 -26.88 7.66 18.17
CA ASN A 22 -27.27 8.99 18.67
C ASN A 22 -26.69 10.11 17.78
N LEU A 23 -25.42 9.99 17.41
CA LEU A 23 -24.78 10.98 16.54
C LEU A 23 -25.45 11.05 15.16
N LEU A 24 -25.69 9.91 14.51
CA LEU A 24 -26.25 9.85 13.16
C LEU A 24 -27.71 10.29 13.10
N PHE A 25 -28.53 9.79 14.01
CA PHE A 25 -29.94 10.18 14.06
C PHE A 25 -30.09 11.64 14.50
N GLY A 26 -29.32 12.08 15.51
CA GLY A 26 -29.30 13.48 15.93
C GLY A 26 -28.83 14.45 14.83
N VAL A 27 -27.83 14.06 14.03
CA VAL A 27 -27.41 14.85 12.86
C VAL A 27 -28.53 14.92 11.82
N THR A 28 -29.24 13.81 11.60
CA THR A 28 -30.37 13.76 10.65
C THR A 28 -31.54 14.62 11.11
N ASP A 29 -31.91 14.53 12.37
CA ASP A 29 -33.02 15.32 12.97
C ASP A 29 -32.69 16.81 12.92
N GLU A 30 -31.47 17.19 13.31
CA GLU A 30 -31.04 18.59 13.27
C GLU A 30 -30.96 19.14 11.84
N PHE A 31 -30.59 18.28 10.88
CA PHE A 31 -30.65 18.65 9.47
C PHE A 31 -32.07 18.97 9.00
N LEU A 32 -33.05 18.13 9.34
CA LEU A 32 -34.44 18.34 9.00
C LEU A 32 -35.00 19.62 9.63
N LEU A 33 -34.69 19.84 10.91
CA LEU A 33 -35.06 21.04 11.63
C LEU A 33 -34.46 22.32 11.03
N CYS A 34 -33.18 22.29 10.69
CA CYS A 34 -32.52 23.42 10.02
C CYS A 34 -33.15 23.72 8.66
N ARG A 35 -33.47 22.70 7.89
CA ARG A 35 -34.10 22.84 6.57
C ARG A 35 -35.49 23.49 6.66
N GLU A 36 -36.28 23.15 7.65
CA GLU A 36 -37.58 23.78 7.88
C GLU A 36 -37.45 25.24 8.35
N ARG A 37 -36.56 25.51 9.30
CA ARG A 37 -36.32 26.85 9.83
C ARG A 37 -35.86 27.82 8.73
N ILE A 38 -35.04 27.39 7.81
CA ILE A 38 -34.49 28.27 6.77
C ILE A 38 -35.54 28.74 5.78
N ARG A 39 -36.52 27.90 5.44
CA ARG A 39 -37.58 28.27 4.48
C ARG A 39 -38.39 29.54 4.84
N ASN A 40 -38.46 29.84 6.14
CA ASN A 40 -39.30 30.91 6.68
C ASN A 40 -38.53 31.95 7.52
N ALA A 41 -37.19 31.88 7.54
CA ALA A 41 -36.38 32.69 8.47
C ALA A 41 -35.98 34.03 7.92
N PRO A 42 -35.85 35.09 8.74
CA PRO A 42 -35.24 36.37 8.36
C PRO A 42 -33.73 36.19 8.07
N ALA A 43 -33.12 37.14 7.32
CA ALA A 43 -31.76 37.00 6.80
C ALA A 43 -30.67 36.66 7.85
N GLN A 44 -30.77 37.22 9.06
CA GLN A 44 -29.82 36.90 10.14
C GLN A 44 -29.91 35.43 10.62
N GLU A 45 -31.12 34.90 10.72
CA GLU A 45 -31.34 33.50 11.06
C GLU A 45 -30.92 32.55 9.95
N GLN A 46 -31.04 32.96 8.68
CA GLN A 46 -30.55 32.20 7.55
C GLN A 46 -29.03 31.98 7.65
N ILE A 47 -28.25 33.01 8.04
CA ILE A 47 -26.79 32.90 8.24
C ILE A 47 -26.46 31.93 9.36
N LYS A 48 -27.19 31.97 10.49
CA LYS A 48 -27.01 31.05 11.62
C LYS A 48 -27.31 29.61 11.20
N ASN A 49 -28.45 29.39 10.56
CA ASN A 49 -28.86 28.06 10.12
C ASN A 49 -27.93 27.49 9.04
N ARG A 50 -27.43 28.34 8.14
CA ARG A 50 -26.44 27.93 7.17
C ARG A 50 -25.15 27.45 7.86
N ARG A 51 -24.62 28.18 8.85
CA ARG A 51 -23.43 27.75 9.61
C ARG A 51 -23.66 26.40 10.28
N ARG A 52 -24.86 26.19 10.81
CA ARG A 52 -25.26 24.92 11.41
C ARG A 52 -25.26 23.78 10.40
N LEU A 53 -25.84 23.98 9.20
CA LEU A 53 -25.82 22.99 8.12
C LEU A 53 -24.41 22.70 7.61
N GLU A 54 -23.56 23.71 7.45
CA GLU A 54 -22.15 23.49 7.08
C GLU A 54 -21.41 22.68 8.16
N ALA A 55 -21.70 22.91 9.45
CA ALA A 55 -21.14 22.13 10.55
C ALA A 55 -21.61 20.68 10.55
N LEU A 56 -22.90 20.41 10.28
CA LEU A 56 -23.46 19.07 10.12
C LEU A 56 -22.80 18.32 8.97
N LEU A 57 -22.64 18.97 7.82
CA LEU A 57 -21.94 18.40 6.67
C LEU A 57 -20.49 18.04 7.01
N VAL A 58 -19.76 18.97 7.65
CA VAL A 58 -18.36 18.71 8.03
C VAL A 58 -18.28 17.55 9.02
N LEU A 59 -19.14 17.49 10.01
CA LEU A 59 -19.20 16.38 10.98
C LEU A 59 -19.43 15.05 10.28
N HIS A 60 -20.33 15.04 9.29
CA HIS A 60 -20.62 13.87 8.46
C HIS A 60 -19.41 13.43 7.63
N LEU A 61 -18.72 14.38 6.98
CA LEU A 61 -17.49 14.13 6.19
C LEU A 61 -16.33 13.64 7.09
N MET A 62 -16.22 14.17 8.31
CA MET A 62 -15.24 13.70 9.27
C MET A 62 -15.51 12.24 9.69
N LEU A 63 -16.75 11.88 9.92
CA LEU A 63 -17.13 10.54 10.36
C LEU A 63 -16.89 9.49 9.25
N TRP A 64 -17.38 9.77 8.04
CA TRP A 64 -17.43 8.77 6.97
C TRP A 64 -16.24 8.78 6.01
N PHE A 65 -15.45 9.85 6.02
CA PHE A 65 -14.27 9.96 5.15
C PHE A 65 -12.99 10.32 5.92
N GLY A 66 -13.04 10.47 7.25
CA GLY A 66 -11.88 10.76 8.10
C GLY A 66 -11.18 12.09 7.81
N ARG A 67 -11.82 13.00 7.04
CA ARG A 67 -11.19 14.22 6.56
C ARG A 67 -10.99 15.25 7.67
N SER A 68 -9.93 16.06 7.55
CA SER A 68 -9.71 17.19 8.44
C SER A 68 -10.72 18.33 8.16
N LEU A 69 -10.87 19.22 9.12
CA LEU A 69 -11.72 20.42 8.91
C LEU A 69 -11.24 21.27 7.73
N GLU A 70 -9.92 21.37 7.55
CA GLU A 70 -9.29 22.07 6.44
C GLU A 70 -9.57 21.39 5.08
N ASP A 71 -9.56 20.05 5.05
CA ASP A 71 -9.90 19.32 3.83
C ASP A 71 -11.38 19.43 3.49
N CYS A 72 -12.26 19.32 4.51
CA CYS A 72 -13.71 19.52 4.32
C CYS A 72 -14.02 20.92 3.79
N LYS A 73 -13.32 21.96 4.26
CA LYS A 73 -13.46 23.33 3.76
C LYS A 73 -13.17 23.48 2.26
N LYS A 74 -12.33 22.59 1.72
CA LYS A 74 -11.97 22.55 0.29
C LYS A 74 -12.94 21.73 -0.55
N LEU A 75 -14.04 21.23 0.03
CA LEU A 75 -15.05 20.47 -0.70
C LEU A 75 -15.60 21.29 -1.88
N ARG A 76 -15.60 20.68 -3.06
CA ARG A 76 -16.17 21.26 -4.29
C ARG A 76 -17.09 20.26 -4.96
N ILE A 77 -18.04 20.76 -5.73
CA ILE A 77 -18.83 19.96 -6.66
C ILE A 77 -18.05 19.88 -7.96
N ALA A 78 -17.91 18.67 -8.49
CA ALA A 78 -17.18 18.39 -9.72
C ALA A 78 -18.02 17.55 -10.68
N GLU A 79 -17.72 17.68 -11.97
CA GLU A 79 -18.26 16.80 -13.00
C GLU A 79 -17.53 15.43 -12.94
N ARG A 80 -18.27 14.36 -13.29
CA ARG A 80 -17.76 12.99 -13.21
C ARG A 80 -16.47 12.78 -14.00
N ASN A 81 -16.42 13.30 -15.20
CA ASN A 81 -15.31 13.13 -16.14
C ASN A 81 -14.22 14.23 -16.03
N ALA A 82 -14.43 15.23 -15.16
CA ALA A 82 -13.45 16.29 -14.96
C ALA A 82 -12.20 15.76 -14.23
N ARG A 83 -11.05 16.35 -14.56
CA ARG A 83 -9.82 16.09 -13.80
C ARG A 83 -9.98 16.60 -12.36
N PRO A 84 -9.52 15.84 -11.36
CA PRO A 84 -9.59 16.28 -9.97
C PRO A 84 -8.89 17.63 -9.78
N SER A 85 -9.59 18.57 -9.17
CA SER A 85 -9.14 19.95 -8.96
C SER A 85 -9.04 20.34 -7.49
N SER A 86 -9.62 19.53 -6.60
CA SER A 86 -9.66 19.78 -5.16
C SER A 86 -9.27 18.53 -4.35
N VAL A 87 -8.86 18.75 -3.11
CA VAL A 87 -8.50 17.68 -2.15
C VAL A 87 -9.69 16.76 -1.88
N LEU A 88 -10.92 17.33 -1.91
CA LEU A 88 -12.17 16.62 -1.72
C LEU A 88 -13.21 17.16 -2.70
N GLU A 89 -13.83 16.29 -3.46
CA GLU A 89 -14.86 16.61 -4.44
C GLU A 89 -16.09 15.72 -4.26
N LEU A 90 -17.26 16.30 -4.49
CA LEU A 90 -18.51 15.57 -4.66
C LEU A 90 -18.87 15.54 -6.14
N VAL A 91 -18.99 14.36 -6.69
CA VAL A 91 -19.59 14.11 -8.00
C VAL A 91 -21.05 13.76 -7.76
N LEU A 92 -21.96 14.57 -8.26
CA LEU A 92 -23.40 14.33 -8.08
C LEU A 92 -23.87 13.11 -8.89
N ALA A 93 -24.98 12.52 -8.43
CA ALA A 93 -25.65 11.46 -9.17
C ALA A 93 -26.14 11.98 -10.51
N ASP A 94 -25.98 11.17 -11.55
CA ASP A 94 -26.45 11.41 -12.90
C ASP A 94 -26.91 10.09 -13.55
N GLU A 95 -27.25 10.11 -14.84
CA GLU A 95 -27.67 8.91 -15.58
C GLU A 95 -26.58 7.81 -15.64
N THR A 96 -25.29 8.18 -15.41
CA THR A 96 -24.15 7.27 -15.48
C THR A 96 -23.78 6.62 -14.15
N GLY A 97 -24.29 7.15 -13.03
CA GLY A 97 -24.01 6.55 -11.72
C GLY A 97 -24.45 7.38 -10.50
N PRO A 98 -24.36 6.76 -9.32
CA PRO A 98 -24.71 7.40 -8.06
C PRO A 98 -23.76 8.56 -7.71
N ALA A 99 -24.13 9.35 -6.69
CA ALA A 99 -23.22 10.35 -6.12
C ALA A 99 -21.99 9.67 -5.51
N GLU A 100 -20.83 10.28 -5.71
CA GLU A 100 -19.54 9.78 -5.24
C GLU A 100 -18.70 10.90 -4.64
N PHE A 101 -17.93 10.54 -3.59
CA PHE A 101 -16.87 11.42 -3.10
C PHE A 101 -15.53 11.00 -3.69
N ARG A 102 -14.84 11.96 -4.30
CA ARG A 102 -13.51 11.78 -4.90
C ARG A 102 -12.49 12.58 -4.10
N PHE A 103 -11.36 11.94 -3.76
CA PHE A 103 -10.30 12.55 -2.98
C PHE A 103 -8.93 12.01 -3.36
N PHE A 104 -7.88 12.80 -3.12
CA PHE A 104 -6.51 12.36 -3.30
C PHE A 104 -6.13 11.35 -2.20
N ALA A 105 -5.55 10.24 -2.62
CA ALA A 105 -4.92 9.33 -1.68
C ALA A 105 -3.64 9.97 -1.09
N PRO A 106 -3.35 9.75 0.19
CA PRO A 106 -2.05 10.11 0.74
C PRO A 106 -0.93 9.44 -0.07
N THR A 107 -0.02 10.23 -0.57
CA THR A 107 1.16 9.73 -1.29
C THR A 107 2.40 10.15 -0.52
N PRO A 108 3.36 9.25 -0.29
CA PRO A 108 4.64 9.63 0.28
C PRO A 108 5.39 10.55 -0.70
N ASP A 109 6.25 11.42 -0.16
CA ASP A 109 7.18 12.19 -0.97
C ASP A 109 8.14 11.22 -1.67
N TYR A 110 7.97 11.10 -2.97
CA TYR A 110 8.88 10.32 -3.80
C TYR A 110 10.06 11.20 -4.19
N ALA A 111 11.28 10.75 -3.87
CA ALA A 111 12.45 11.20 -4.63
C ALA A 111 12.17 10.97 -6.12
N ALA A 112 12.70 11.84 -6.99
CA ALA A 112 12.49 11.75 -8.43
C ALA A 112 12.88 10.36 -8.94
N GLU A 113 11.91 9.46 -9.07
CA GLU A 113 12.09 8.13 -9.68
C GLU A 113 11.94 8.28 -11.19
N GLU A 114 12.82 7.62 -11.94
CA GLU A 114 12.69 7.46 -13.39
C GLU A 114 11.36 6.74 -13.68
N LEU A 115 10.49 7.36 -14.44
CA LEU A 115 9.20 6.79 -14.80
C LEU A 115 9.41 5.63 -15.78
N LEU A 116 8.79 4.51 -15.47
CA LEU A 116 8.75 3.35 -16.36
C LEU A 116 7.68 3.56 -17.47
N PRO A 117 7.82 2.82 -18.61
CA PRO A 117 6.78 2.80 -19.63
C PRO A 117 5.40 2.46 -19.05
N ARG A 118 4.36 3.12 -19.54
CA ARG A 118 2.99 2.98 -19.00
C ARG A 118 2.43 1.57 -19.13
N ASP A 119 2.82 0.85 -20.15
CA ASP A 119 2.44 -0.55 -20.40
C ASP A 119 3.16 -1.54 -19.49
N ALA A 120 4.30 -1.15 -18.92
CA ALA A 120 5.08 -1.98 -18.01
C ALA A 120 4.60 -1.92 -16.55
N VAL A 121 3.86 -0.87 -16.19
CA VAL A 121 3.37 -0.63 -14.82
C VAL A 121 1.85 -0.70 -14.74
N ARG A 122 1.34 -0.91 -13.54
CA ARG A 122 -0.10 -0.87 -13.28
C ARG A 122 -0.64 0.53 -13.54
N ALA A 123 -1.84 0.64 -14.10
CA ALA A 123 -2.49 1.92 -14.35
C ALA A 123 -2.65 2.69 -13.03
N TYR A 124 -1.97 3.83 -12.93
CA TYR A 124 -1.92 4.64 -11.72
C TYR A 124 -2.91 5.81 -11.80
N GLN A 125 -3.66 5.99 -10.72
CA GLN A 125 -4.55 7.13 -10.52
C GLN A 125 -4.30 7.72 -9.12
N PRO A 126 -4.16 9.06 -8.98
CA PRO A 126 -3.85 9.67 -7.68
C PRO A 126 -5.07 9.79 -6.75
N THR A 127 -6.28 9.57 -7.27
CA THR A 127 -7.53 9.76 -6.54
C THR A 127 -8.31 8.47 -6.35
N ILE A 128 -9.06 8.43 -5.26
CA ILE A 128 -10.02 7.38 -4.94
C ILE A 128 -11.41 8.00 -5.02
N SER A 129 -12.36 7.31 -5.68
CA SER A 129 -13.78 7.64 -5.63
C SER A 129 -14.53 6.58 -4.83
N VAL A 130 -15.35 6.98 -3.89
CA VAL A 130 -16.22 6.09 -3.11
C VAL A 130 -17.67 6.55 -3.20
N PRO A 131 -18.66 5.64 -3.20
CA PRO A 131 -20.06 6.01 -3.29
C PRO A 131 -20.51 6.77 -2.03
N ASP A 132 -21.46 7.69 -2.21
CA ASP A 132 -22.17 8.31 -1.08
C ASP A 132 -23.20 7.33 -0.52
N MET A 133 -22.79 6.57 0.49
CA MET A 133 -23.64 5.58 1.16
C MET A 133 -24.52 6.17 2.26
N VAL A 134 -24.31 7.44 2.62
CA VAL A 134 -24.82 8.02 3.86
C VAL A 134 -25.60 9.33 3.63
N GLY A 135 -25.84 9.69 2.39
CA GLY A 135 -26.66 10.84 2.03
C GLY A 135 -26.00 12.21 2.20
N ALA A 136 -24.68 12.27 2.26
CA ALA A 136 -23.96 13.54 2.36
C ALA A 136 -24.18 14.46 1.14
N ALA A 137 -24.46 13.91 -0.03
CA ALA A 137 -24.86 14.68 -1.21
C ALA A 137 -26.15 15.47 -0.98
N ALA A 138 -27.13 14.91 -0.27
CA ALA A 138 -28.36 15.62 0.08
C ALA A 138 -28.12 16.86 0.98
N LEU A 139 -27.18 16.74 1.94
CA LEU A 139 -26.73 17.86 2.77
C LEU A 139 -26.08 18.96 1.90
N VAL A 140 -25.22 18.57 0.98
CA VAL A 140 -24.57 19.52 0.04
C VAL A 140 -25.59 20.27 -0.80
N MET A 141 -26.57 19.56 -1.36
CA MET A 141 -27.63 20.17 -2.16
C MET A 141 -28.49 21.13 -1.34
N ALA A 142 -28.87 20.76 -0.11
CA ALA A 142 -29.63 21.66 0.75
C ALA A 142 -28.85 22.94 1.10
N ILE A 143 -27.55 22.87 1.35
CA ILE A 143 -26.71 24.05 1.59
C ILE A 143 -26.66 24.94 0.34
N ARG A 144 -26.61 24.34 -0.83
CA ARG A 144 -26.54 25.05 -2.11
C ARG A 144 -27.84 25.78 -2.47
N ASP A 145 -28.97 25.14 -2.19
CA ASP A 145 -30.30 25.72 -2.43
C ASP A 145 -30.56 26.97 -1.58
N LEU A 146 -29.89 27.05 -0.42
CA LEU A 146 -30.06 28.20 0.50
C LEU A 146 -29.25 29.43 0.13
N SER A 147 -28.22 29.27 -0.63
CA SER A 147 -27.40 30.37 -1.13
C SER A 147 -26.71 29.92 -2.41
N PRO A 148 -27.22 30.31 -3.57
CA PRO A 148 -26.53 30.12 -4.82
C PRO A 148 -25.22 30.90 -4.78
N VAL A 149 -24.14 30.22 -4.32
CA VAL A 149 -22.79 30.78 -4.36
C VAL A 149 -22.30 30.66 -5.80
N ASN A 150 -21.89 31.77 -6.38
CA ASN A 150 -21.17 31.73 -7.64
C ASN A 150 -19.87 30.99 -7.48
N GLY A 151 -19.85 29.70 -7.85
CA GLY A 151 -18.69 28.84 -7.77
C GLY A 151 -18.96 27.43 -7.23
N SER A 152 -17.93 26.60 -7.25
CA SER A 152 -17.99 25.18 -6.84
C SER A 152 -17.80 24.95 -5.34
N ALA A 153 -17.50 26.00 -4.55
CA ALA A 153 -17.28 25.87 -3.11
C ALA A 153 -18.60 25.61 -2.35
N VAL A 154 -18.62 24.58 -1.52
CA VAL A 154 -19.80 24.19 -0.72
C VAL A 154 -19.78 24.86 0.64
N ILE A 155 -18.64 24.86 1.32
CA ILE A 155 -18.48 25.41 2.67
C ILE A 155 -17.90 26.82 2.58
N THR A 156 -18.68 27.83 3.01
CA THR A 156 -18.32 29.25 2.87
C THR A 156 -18.01 29.92 4.21
N CYS A 157 -18.55 29.41 5.33
CA CYS A 157 -18.28 29.93 6.66
C CYS A 157 -16.80 29.83 7.05
N LYS A 158 -16.33 30.69 7.95
CA LYS A 158 -14.96 30.63 8.46
C LYS A 158 -14.73 29.33 9.25
N ILE A 159 -13.56 28.72 9.11
CA ILE A 159 -13.22 27.46 9.77
C ILE A 159 -13.47 27.52 11.27
N LYS A 160 -13.04 28.58 11.96
CA LYS A 160 -13.25 28.78 13.41
C LYS A 160 -14.72 28.80 13.81
N ASP A 161 -15.59 29.34 12.96
CA ASP A 161 -17.03 29.38 13.23
C ASP A 161 -17.68 28.00 13.06
N VAL A 162 -17.25 27.25 12.02
CA VAL A 162 -17.69 25.87 11.79
C VAL A 162 -17.21 24.96 12.91
N GLU A 163 -15.97 25.09 13.33
CA GLU A 163 -15.39 24.32 14.44
C GLU A 163 -16.15 24.56 15.75
N ARG A 164 -16.45 25.82 16.06
CA ARG A 164 -17.24 26.16 17.26
C ARG A 164 -18.63 25.54 17.21
N GLU A 165 -19.28 25.60 16.05
CA GLU A 165 -20.60 25.03 15.86
C GLU A 165 -20.60 23.49 16.00
N ILE A 166 -19.57 22.82 15.46
CA ILE A 166 -19.39 21.36 15.63
C ILE A 166 -19.25 21.02 17.14
N ARG A 167 -18.46 21.80 17.90
CA ARG A 167 -18.32 21.58 19.34
C ARG A 167 -19.65 21.71 20.09
N ILE A 168 -20.46 22.69 19.71
CA ILE A 168 -21.80 22.88 20.25
C ILE A 168 -22.71 21.68 19.93
N LEU A 169 -22.71 21.25 18.64
CA LEU A 169 -23.45 20.07 18.17
C LEU A 169 -23.06 18.81 18.96
N LEU A 170 -21.78 18.55 19.09
CA LEU A 170 -21.30 17.38 19.83
C LEU A 170 -21.67 17.42 21.31
N SER A 171 -21.67 18.61 21.93
CA SER A 171 -22.13 18.78 23.31
C SER A 171 -23.64 18.57 23.46
N GLU A 172 -24.43 19.07 22.52
CA GLU A 172 -25.89 18.90 22.52
C GLU A 172 -26.28 17.42 22.31
N LEU A 173 -25.61 16.70 21.38
CA LEU A 173 -25.88 15.30 21.10
C LEU A 173 -25.36 14.35 22.19
N GLY A 174 -24.21 14.68 22.77
CA GLY A 174 -23.56 13.85 23.79
C GLY A 174 -24.04 14.13 25.22
N GLY A 175 -24.74 15.24 25.44
CA GLY A 175 -25.07 15.68 26.79
C GLY A 175 -23.79 15.92 27.61
N GLU A 176 -23.73 15.31 28.81
CA GLU A 176 -22.55 15.40 29.69
C GLU A 176 -21.43 14.39 29.35
N ASP A 177 -21.60 13.55 28.31
CA ASP A 177 -20.61 12.53 27.94
C ASP A 177 -19.40 13.17 27.24
N PRO A 178 -18.21 13.19 27.89
CA PRO A 178 -16.98 13.78 27.29
C PRO A 178 -16.43 12.97 26.13
N ARG A 179 -17.04 11.86 25.76
CA ARG A 179 -16.60 10.97 24.70
C ARG A 179 -16.85 11.52 23.29
N TYR A 180 -17.82 12.41 23.13
CA TYR A 180 -18.12 13.05 21.85
C TYR A 180 -17.11 14.13 21.52
N THR A 181 -16.03 13.75 20.84
CA THR A 181 -14.98 14.68 20.40
C THR A 181 -14.77 14.63 18.90
N MET A 182 -14.41 15.76 18.29
CA MET A 182 -14.09 15.84 16.87
C MET A 182 -13.02 14.81 16.45
N HIS A 183 -12.03 14.55 17.33
CA HIS A 183 -10.99 13.58 17.07
C HIS A 183 -11.54 12.15 16.96
N LYS A 184 -12.43 11.74 17.86
CA LYS A 184 -13.04 10.41 17.83
C LYS A 184 -13.95 10.24 16.62
N VAL A 185 -14.74 11.26 16.29
CA VAL A 185 -15.58 11.25 15.08
C VAL A 185 -14.72 11.09 13.83
N ARG A 186 -13.69 11.91 13.68
CA ARG A 186 -12.78 11.86 12.52
C ARG A 186 -12.02 10.55 12.40
N SER A 187 -11.57 9.98 13.53
CA SER A 187 -10.79 8.74 13.53
C SER A 187 -11.63 7.48 13.42
N TYR A 188 -12.96 7.59 13.46
CA TYR A 188 -13.86 6.43 13.54
C TYR A 188 -13.66 5.48 12.35
N LEU A 189 -13.84 5.96 11.12
CA LEU A 189 -13.69 5.12 9.92
C LEU A 189 -12.31 4.48 9.83
N HIS A 190 -11.25 5.26 10.06
CA HIS A 190 -9.86 4.76 10.04
C HIS A 190 -9.68 3.56 10.99
N ARG A 191 -10.15 3.71 12.23
CA ARG A 191 -10.04 2.65 13.23
C ARG A 191 -10.94 1.46 12.93
N GLN A 192 -12.13 1.72 12.37
CA GLN A 192 -13.04 0.65 11.97
C GLN A 192 -12.43 -0.22 10.87
N ILE A 193 -11.81 0.39 9.84
CA ILE A 193 -11.13 -0.35 8.79
C ILE A 193 -9.96 -1.16 9.36
N ILE A 194 -9.17 -0.58 10.28
CA ILE A 194 -8.09 -1.32 10.95
C ILE A 194 -8.64 -2.50 11.75
N ALA A 195 -9.72 -2.30 12.50
CA ALA A 195 -10.34 -3.37 13.27
C ALA A 195 -10.91 -4.51 12.41
N ASP A 196 -11.38 -4.18 11.21
CA ASP A 196 -11.94 -5.16 10.27
C ASP A 196 -10.86 -5.91 9.46
N THR A 197 -9.72 -5.27 9.17
CA THR A 197 -8.77 -5.77 8.17
C THR A 197 -7.34 -5.87 8.66
N HIS A 198 -7.01 -5.24 9.78
CA HIS A 198 -5.64 -5.03 10.27
C HIS A 198 -4.73 -4.27 9.29
N ASP A 199 -5.30 -3.69 8.23
CA ASP A 199 -4.54 -2.99 7.18
C ASP A 199 -4.53 -1.47 7.43
N VAL A 200 -3.48 -1.00 8.10
CA VAL A 200 -3.27 0.43 8.38
C VAL A 200 -3.04 1.26 7.12
N VAL A 201 -2.55 0.63 6.03
CA VAL A 201 -2.28 1.34 4.77
C VAL A 201 -3.59 1.61 4.04
N ALA A 202 -4.44 0.61 3.89
CA ALA A 202 -5.77 0.78 3.29
C ALA A 202 -6.62 1.78 4.09
N ALA A 203 -6.60 1.69 5.43
CA ALA A 203 -7.27 2.63 6.32
C ALA A 203 -6.79 4.07 6.11
N THR A 204 -5.46 4.26 6.00
CA THR A 204 -4.86 5.59 5.75
C THR A 204 -5.21 6.12 4.37
N MET A 205 -5.20 5.28 3.33
CA MET A 205 -5.59 5.68 1.97
C MET A 205 -7.05 6.15 1.89
N LEU A 206 -7.95 5.44 2.55
CA LEU A 206 -9.38 5.76 2.54
C LEU A 206 -9.72 6.98 3.41
N SER A 207 -9.16 7.07 4.61
CA SER A 207 -9.50 8.14 5.57
C SER A 207 -8.64 9.41 5.40
N GLY A 208 -7.49 9.32 4.76
CA GLY A 208 -6.52 10.43 4.72
C GLY A 208 -5.89 10.78 6.08
N MET A 209 -6.15 9.97 7.12
CA MET A 209 -5.55 10.22 8.43
C MET A 209 -4.07 9.84 8.42
N PRO A 210 -3.19 10.73 8.91
CA PRO A 210 -1.78 10.40 9.04
C PRO A 210 -1.59 9.28 10.07
N CYS A 211 -0.84 8.26 9.70
CA CYS A 211 -0.48 7.14 10.57
C CYS A 211 1.02 6.83 10.40
N LEU A 212 1.77 6.92 11.49
CA LEU A 212 3.23 6.70 11.45
C LEU A 212 3.59 5.30 10.96
N SER A 213 2.84 4.28 11.39
CA SER A 213 3.05 2.89 10.95
C SER A 213 2.70 2.66 9.48
N ALA A 214 1.92 3.55 8.85
CA ALA A 214 1.59 3.48 7.43
C ALA A 214 2.62 4.16 6.51
N ASN A 215 3.43 5.11 7.00
CA ASN A 215 4.30 5.93 6.15
C ASN A 215 5.25 5.11 5.28
N THR A 216 6.00 4.18 5.87
CA THR A 216 6.92 3.32 5.11
C THR A 216 6.16 2.32 4.23
N PRO A 217 5.14 1.60 4.72
CA PRO A 217 4.31 0.74 3.88
C PRO A 217 3.66 1.43 2.68
N LEU A 218 3.17 2.67 2.82
CA LEU A 218 2.57 3.46 1.72
C LEU A 218 3.52 3.60 0.52
N TYR A 219 4.83 3.74 0.77
CA TYR A 219 5.83 3.84 -0.29
C TYR A 219 5.90 2.58 -1.18
N TYR A 220 5.61 1.42 -0.61
CA TYR A 220 5.72 0.12 -1.28
C TYR A 220 4.38 -0.50 -1.68
N SER A 221 3.25 0.04 -1.20
CA SER A 221 1.94 -0.56 -1.43
C SER A 221 1.19 0.15 -2.55
N GLN A 222 0.62 -0.62 -3.45
CA GLN A 222 -0.34 -0.15 -4.42
C GLN A 222 -1.62 -1.00 -4.29
N TYR A 223 -2.77 -0.36 -4.30
CA TYR A 223 -4.06 -1.04 -4.19
C TYR A 223 -4.93 -0.77 -5.40
N SER A 224 -5.65 -1.78 -5.86
CA SER A 224 -6.73 -1.59 -6.81
C SER A 224 -7.79 -0.64 -6.22
N ILE A 225 -8.26 0.30 -7.00
CA ILE A 225 -9.34 1.21 -6.59
C ILE A 225 -10.62 0.43 -6.29
N ASN A 226 -10.92 -0.60 -7.06
CA ASN A 226 -12.07 -1.47 -6.82
C ASN A 226 -11.97 -2.20 -5.47
N TYR A 227 -10.77 -2.64 -5.08
CA TYR A 227 -10.54 -3.23 -3.76
C TYR A 227 -10.81 -2.22 -2.64
N LEU A 228 -10.25 -1.00 -2.74
CA LEU A 228 -10.46 0.03 -1.72
C LEU A 228 -11.92 0.48 -1.64
N ARG A 229 -12.61 0.59 -2.78
CA ARG A 229 -14.05 0.87 -2.83
C ARG A 229 -14.85 -0.21 -2.13
N GLY A 230 -14.54 -1.48 -2.43
CA GLY A 230 -15.17 -2.64 -1.78
C GLY A 230 -14.96 -2.65 -0.28
N LEU A 231 -13.74 -2.38 0.17
CA LEU A 231 -13.40 -2.29 1.57
C LEU A 231 -14.17 -1.15 2.28
N TYR A 232 -14.19 0.04 1.68
CA TYR A 232 -14.97 1.17 2.19
C TYR A 232 -16.45 0.79 2.32
N HIS A 233 -17.03 0.25 1.25
CA HIS A 233 -18.44 -0.16 1.22
C HIS A 233 -18.75 -1.18 2.31
N GLN A 234 -17.95 -2.22 2.46
CA GLN A 234 -18.16 -3.28 3.47
C GLN A 234 -18.06 -2.71 4.90
N SER A 235 -17.05 -1.89 5.17
CA SER A 235 -16.86 -1.29 6.49
C SER A 235 -18.01 -0.33 6.85
N VAL A 236 -18.40 0.54 5.92
CA VAL A 236 -19.52 1.47 6.15
C VAL A 236 -20.85 0.73 6.30
N GLN A 237 -21.13 -0.26 5.44
CA GLN A 237 -22.37 -1.06 5.52
C GLN A 237 -22.46 -1.83 6.84
N LYS A 238 -21.35 -2.40 7.31
CA LYS A 238 -21.28 -3.08 8.62
C LYS A 238 -21.63 -2.13 9.76
N VAL A 239 -21.09 -0.92 9.73
CA VAL A 239 -21.37 0.12 10.72
C VAL A 239 -22.85 0.53 10.67
N LEU A 240 -23.38 0.81 9.48
CA LEU A 240 -24.79 1.16 9.31
C LEU A 240 -25.71 0.05 9.80
N ASN A 241 -25.45 -1.21 9.45
CA ASN A 241 -26.23 -2.35 9.94
C ASN A 241 -26.26 -2.40 11.49
N GLY A 242 -25.10 -2.18 12.13
CA GLY A 242 -25.02 -2.12 13.59
C GLY A 242 -25.81 -0.96 14.20
N VAL A 243 -25.73 0.23 13.60
CA VAL A 243 -26.45 1.43 14.04
C VAL A 243 -27.96 1.26 13.90
N TYR A 244 -28.42 0.84 12.73
CA TYR A 244 -29.85 0.67 12.47
C TYR A 244 -30.48 -0.46 13.30
N ALA A 245 -29.70 -1.51 13.58
CA ALA A 245 -30.14 -2.59 14.48
C ALA A 245 -30.39 -2.09 15.91
N THR A 246 -29.72 -1.03 16.39
CA THR A 246 -29.97 -0.47 17.74
C THR A 246 -31.39 0.11 17.89
N VAL A 247 -31.99 0.48 16.77
CA VAL A 247 -33.37 1.05 16.76
C VAL A 247 -34.37 0.12 16.05
N GLY A 248 -33.98 -1.12 15.76
CA GLY A 248 -34.87 -2.12 15.14
C GLY A 248 -35.22 -1.86 13.69
N LEU A 249 -34.41 -1.11 12.97
CA LEU A 249 -34.59 -0.80 11.57
C LEU A 249 -33.55 -1.54 10.68
N GLU A 250 -33.86 -1.72 9.40
CA GLU A 250 -32.91 -2.17 8.39
C GLU A 250 -32.09 -1.00 7.85
N ALA A 251 -30.79 -1.22 7.72
CA ALA A 251 -29.90 -0.23 7.14
C ALA A 251 -30.12 -0.07 5.63
N PRO A 252 -30.06 1.14 5.09
CA PRO A 252 -30.06 1.34 3.66
C PRO A 252 -28.84 0.65 3.02
N SER A 253 -29.06 0.03 1.87
CA SER A 253 -27.96 -0.54 1.06
C SER A 253 -27.78 0.30 -0.20
N ALA A 254 -26.55 0.71 -0.45
CA ALA A 254 -26.20 1.45 -1.66
C ALA A 254 -25.51 0.53 -2.68
N PRO A 255 -25.85 0.62 -3.97
CA PRO A 255 -25.15 -0.12 -5.00
C PRO A 255 -23.71 0.40 -5.15
N MET A 256 -22.79 -0.53 -5.40
CA MET A 256 -21.40 -0.19 -5.68
C MET A 256 -21.08 -0.52 -7.13
N PRO A 257 -21.20 0.42 -8.06
CA PRO A 257 -20.84 0.19 -9.44
C PRO A 257 -19.34 -0.05 -9.57
N ALA A 258 -18.95 -0.97 -10.44
CA ALA A 258 -17.54 -1.16 -10.79
C ALA A 258 -17.02 0.07 -11.53
N VAL A 259 -15.74 0.40 -11.27
CA VAL A 259 -15.02 1.45 -12.00
C VAL A 259 -13.92 0.82 -12.85
N PRO A 260 -13.43 1.53 -13.89
CA PRO A 260 -12.30 1.05 -14.67
C PRO A 260 -11.13 0.65 -13.78
N GLU A 261 -10.41 -0.39 -14.20
CA GLU A 261 -9.26 -0.90 -13.45
C GLU A 261 -8.16 0.16 -13.38
N ALA A 262 -7.91 0.62 -12.18
CA ALA A 262 -6.83 1.54 -11.86
C ALA A 262 -6.34 1.26 -10.44
N ALA A 263 -5.15 1.75 -10.13
CA ALA A 263 -4.52 1.53 -8.84
C ALA A 263 -3.99 2.85 -8.25
N VAL A 264 -3.92 2.90 -6.94
CA VAL A 264 -3.49 4.07 -6.16
C VAL A 264 -2.39 3.66 -5.17
N GLY A 265 -1.50 4.58 -4.81
CA GLY A 265 -0.40 4.36 -3.88
C GLY A 265 0.97 4.39 -4.54
N ALA A 266 1.78 3.35 -4.38
CA ALA A 266 3.14 3.29 -4.91
C ALA A 266 3.18 3.49 -6.44
N ARG A 267 4.03 4.42 -6.89
CA ARG A 267 4.30 4.60 -8.33
C ARG A 267 5.27 3.52 -8.84
N ASN A 268 5.30 3.32 -10.15
CA ASN A 268 6.21 2.35 -10.80
C ASN A 268 6.09 0.91 -10.25
N CYS A 269 4.89 0.49 -9.84
CA CYS A 269 4.63 -0.90 -9.52
C CYS A 269 4.48 -1.69 -10.83
N LEU A 270 5.33 -2.70 -11.03
CA LEU A 270 5.32 -3.53 -12.23
C LEU A 270 4.01 -4.31 -12.35
N ARG A 271 3.59 -4.53 -13.59
CA ARG A 271 2.49 -5.48 -13.88
C ARG A 271 3.02 -6.91 -13.79
N LEU A 272 2.14 -7.83 -13.41
CA LEU A 272 2.46 -9.27 -13.37
C LEU A 272 2.99 -9.76 -14.73
N ASP A 273 2.36 -9.33 -15.83
CA ASP A 273 2.76 -9.69 -17.19
C ASP A 273 4.15 -9.15 -17.55
N THR A 274 4.48 -7.95 -17.09
CA THR A 274 5.82 -7.37 -17.29
C THR A 274 6.90 -8.19 -16.60
N VAL A 275 6.64 -8.62 -15.35
CA VAL A 275 7.57 -9.51 -14.64
C VAL A 275 7.70 -10.84 -15.34
N LYS A 276 6.59 -11.46 -15.79
CA LYS A 276 6.61 -12.70 -16.60
C LYS A 276 7.42 -12.52 -17.90
N ALA A 277 7.22 -11.40 -18.61
CA ALA A 277 7.96 -11.09 -19.83
C ALA A 277 9.46 -10.94 -19.56
N ASN A 278 9.85 -10.21 -18.52
CA ASN A 278 11.23 -10.05 -18.09
C ASN A 278 11.90 -11.41 -17.79
N LEU A 279 11.22 -12.27 -17.02
CA LEU A 279 11.72 -13.61 -16.73
C LEU A 279 11.88 -14.46 -18.01
N LYS A 280 10.92 -14.37 -18.94
CA LYS A 280 10.99 -15.06 -20.22
C LYS A 280 12.17 -14.58 -21.07
N ALA A 281 12.40 -13.26 -21.13
CA ALA A 281 13.54 -12.68 -21.85
C ALA A 281 14.87 -13.18 -21.27
N LEU A 282 15.01 -13.19 -19.96
CA LEU A 282 16.19 -13.70 -19.27
C LEU A 282 16.40 -15.21 -19.52
N LEU A 283 15.32 -16.00 -19.51
CA LEU A 283 15.36 -17.43 -19.82
C LEU A 283 15.82 -17.73 -21.25
N VAL A 284 15.47 -16.88 -22.22
CA VAL A 284 15.95 -17.03 -23.62
C VAL A 284 17.48 -16.97 -23.67
N VAL A 285 18.10 -16.06 -22.91
CA VAL A 285 19.56 -15.99 -22.82
C VAL A 285 20.12 -17.22 -22.12
N LEU A 286 19.56 -17.62 -20.98
CA LEU A 286 20.08 -18.71 -20.14
C LEU A 286 19.95 -20.11 -20.77
N ARG A 287 19.05 -20.30 -21.73
CA ARG A 287 18.90 -21.55 -22.48
C ARG A 287 20.01 -21.76 -23.52
N LYS A 288 20.64 -20.69 -23.97
CA LYS A 288 21.73 -20.75 -24.97
C LYS A 288 23.03 -21.10 -24.26
N ARG A 289 23.71 -22.14 -24.68
CA ARG A 289 25.07 -22.41 -24.21
C ARG A 289 25.99 -21.29 -24.68
N PRO A 290 26.82 -20.67 -23.82
CA PRO A 290 27.81 -19.70 -24.26
C PRO A 290 28.79 -20.41 -25.19
N ARG A 291 29.07 -19.81 -26.35
CA ARG A 291 30.10 -20.31 -27.24
C ARG A 291 31.48 -20.01 -26.62
N LYS A 292 32.58 -20.52 -27.22
CA LYS A 292 33.97 -20.27 -26.78
C LYS A 292 34.43 -18.78 -26.85
N ASN A 293 33.49 -17.86 -26.97
CA ASN A 293 33.74 -16.42 -27.01
C ASN A 293 33.58 -15.87 -25.59
N LEU A 294 34.65 -15.25 -25.08
CA LEU A 294 34.70 -14.68 -23.72
C LEU A 294 33.58 -13.67 -23.46
N GLN A 295 33.29 -12.81 -24.42
CA GLN A 295 32.22 -11.80 -24.27
C GLN A 295 30.82 -12.44 -24.08
N GLN A 296 30.54 -13.52 -24.82
CA GLN A 296 29.29 -14.27 -24.65
C GLN A 296 29.23 -15.01 -23.30
N LEU A 297 30.37 -15.52 -22.83
CA LEU A 297 30.46 -16.17 -21.52
C LEU A 297 30.21 -15.16 -20.40
N VAL A 298 30.83 -13.98 -20.49
CA VAL A 298 30.58 -12.86 -19.53
C VAL A 298 29.10 -12.47 -19.50
N HIS A 299 28.51 -12.23 -20.68
CA HIS A 299 27.09 -11.88 -20.75
C HIS A 299 26.18 -12.99 -20.16
N TRP A 300 26.45 -14.25 -20.49
CA TRP A 300 25.67 -15.38 -19.98
C TRP A 300 25.81 -15.52 -18.46
N HIS A 301 27.04 -15.42 -17.93
CA HIS A 301 27.29 -15.43 -16.48
C HIS A 301 26.52 -14.30 -15.77
N ASN A 302 26.60 -13.08 -16.29
CA ASN A 302 25.91 -11.93 -15.72
C ASN A 302 24.38 -12.12 -15.73
N CYS A 303 23.82 -12.73 -16.76
CA CYS A 303 22.41 -13.09 -16.82
C CYS A 303 22.06 -14.19 -15.79
N PHE A 304 22.97 -15.16 -15.56
CA PHE A 304 22.76 -16.21 -14.55
C PHE A 304 22.81 -15.64 -13.12
N SER A 305 23.75 -14.73 -12.86
CA SER A 305 23.83 -13.98 -11.61
C SER A 305 22.58 -13.12 -11.41
N LEU A 306 22.13 -12.41 -12.45
CA LEU A 306 20.90 -11.61 -12.40
C LEU A 306 19.66 -12.45 -12.10
N TRP A 307 19.54 -13.66 -12.71
CA TRP A 307 18.46 -14.60 -12.43
C TRP A 307 18.39 -14.95 -10.94
N THR A 308 19.54 -15.29 -10.35
CA THR A 308 19.63 -15.67 -8.94
C THR A 308 19.32 -14.50 -8.00
N VAL A 309 19.88 -13.31 -8.30
CA VAL A 309 19.63 -12.09 -7.51
C VAL A 309 18.17 -11.67 -7.57
N GLN A 310 17.54 -11.71 -8.72
CA GLN A 310 16.12 -11.38 -8.86
C GLN A 310 15.22 -12.39 -8.14
N MET A 311 15.54 -13.69 -8.21
CA MET A 311 14.83 -14.71 -7.44
C MET A 311 14.96 -14.46 -5.93
N PHE A 312 16.15 -14.08 -5.47
CA PHE A 312 16.41 -13.72 -4.08
C PHE A 312 15.57 -12.50 -3.66
N PHE A 313 15.56 -11.42 -4.44
CA PHE A 313 14.74 -10.24 -4.16
C PHE A 313 13.25 -10.56 -4.15
N MET A 314 12.78 -11.40 -5.06
CA MET A 314 11.39 -11.82 -5.14
C MET A 314 10.97 -12.65 -3.92
N ALA A 315 11.80 -13.59 -3.47
CA ALA A 315 11.45 -14.45 -2.36
C ALA A 315 11.57 -13.76 -1.00
N THR A 316 12.52 -12.82 -0.83
CA THR A 316 12.85 -12.23 0.46
C THR A 316 12.37 -10.78 0.62
N GLY A 317 11.97 -10.12 -0.46
CA GLY A 317 11.72 -8.69 -0.44
C GLY A 317 12.94 -7.87 -0.01
N CYS A 318 14.16 -8.35 -0.25
CA CYS A 318 15.39 -7.65 0.08
C CYS A 318 15.44 -6.27 -0.56
N ARG A 319 16.03 -5.30 0.14
CA ARG A 319 16.30 -3.97 -0.40
C ARG A 319 17.43 -4.01 -1.42
N ALA A 320 17.55 -2.96 -2.19
CA ALA A 320 18.65 -2.76 -3.13
C ALA A 320 19.95 -2.44 -2.38
N ILE A 321 20.53 -3.44 -1.75
CA ILE A 321 21.82 -3.36 -1.06
C ILE A 321 22.97 -3.79 -1.96
N ARG A 322 24.18 -3.52 -1.52
CA ARG A 322 25.41 -4.05 -2.08
C ARG A 322 25.53 -5.54 -1.68
N ASP A 323 25.96 -6.38 -2.62
CA ASP A 323 26.18 -7.80 -2.45
C ASP A 323 25.04 -8.54 -1.72
N PRO A 324 23.81 -8.57 -2.26
CA PRO A 324 22.67 -9.15 -1.58
C PRO A 324 22.82 -10.65 -1.28
N LEU A 325 23.69 -11.35 -2.02
CA LEU A 325 23.95 -12.77 -1.83
C LEU A 325 25.11 -13.05 -0.85
N LYS A 326 25.70 -12.01 -0.26
CA LYS A 326 26.82 -12.12 0.69
C LYS A 326 26.45 -12.83 1.98
N GLN A 327 25.18 -12.78 2.34
CA GLN A 327 24.66 -13.36 3.59
C GLN A 327 24.10 -14.78 3.41
N GLU A 328 24.45 -15.46 2.29
CA GLU A 328 23.93 -16.81 2.01
C GLU A 328 24.19 -17.77 3.17
N ASP A 329 25.39 -17.74 3.78
CA ASP A 329 25.75 -18.61 4.88
C ASP A 329 25.00 -18.27 6.19
N GLU A 330 24.50 -17.05 6.34
CA GLU A 330 23.64 -16.61 7.44
C GLU A 330 22.19 -17.09 7.28
N PHE A 331 21.76 -17.41 6.05
CA PHE A 331 20.39 -17.82 5.75
C PHE A 331 20.10 -19.31 5.99
N ILE A 332 21.12 -20.12 6.16
CA ILE A 332 20.93 -21.58 6.25
C ILE A 332 20.53 -21.99 7.66
N SER A 333 19.26 -21.76 8.00
CA SER A 333 18.63 -22.40 9.15
C SER A 333 17.96 -23.71 8.71
N PRO A 334 18.08 -24.81 9.49
CA PRO A 334 17.38 -26.06 9.23
C PRO A 334 15.86 -25.90 9.08
N GLY A 335 15.30 -24.82 9.63
CA GLY A 335 13.87 -24.52 9.58
C GLY A 335 13.34 -23.85 8.28
N GLY A 336 14.19 -23.64 7.27
CA GLY A 336 13.75 -23.02 6.01
C GLY A 336 13.52 -21.51 6.07
N HIS A 337 14.08 -20.84 7.05
CA HIS A 337 14.07 -19.39 7.23
C HIS A 337 15.49 -18.88 7.46
N GLY A 338 15.66 -17.58 7.30
CA GLY A 338 16.92 -16.90 7.55
C GLY A 338 16.68 -15.50 8.11
N ALA A 339 17.72 -14.92 8.70
CA ALA A 339 17.72 -13.53 9.13
C ALA A 339 18.30 -12.63 8.02
N LEU A 340 17.66 -11.50 7.73
CA LEU A 340 18.11 -10.55 6.73
C LEU A 340 18.28 -9.16 7.35
N GLY A 341 19.52 -8.70 7.45
CA GLY A 341 19.89 -7.34 7.86
C GLY A 341 20.12 -6.44 6.65
N ASP A 342 19.07 -5.88 6.05
CA ASP A 342 19.15 -5.00 4.88
C ASP A 342 18.86 -3.52 5.20
N LYS A 343 18.79 -3.19 6.49
CA LYS A 343 18.80 -1.81 7.01
C LYS A 343 20.16 -1.58 7.66
N GLY A 344 20.81 -0.49 7.29
CA GLY A 344 22.12 -0.13 7.85
C GLY A 344 22.02 0.41 9.28
N SER A 345 21.68 -0.43 10.24
CA SER A 345 21.83 -0.12 11.66
C SER A 345 22.86 -1.08 12.24
N ASP A 346 23.86 -0.53 12.92
CA ASP A 346 24.90 -1.31 13.57
C ASP A 346 24.37 -2.17 14.73
N ASP A 347 23.14 -1.96 15.16
CA ASP A 347 22.56 -2.53 16.38
C ASP A 347 21.89 -3.89 16.20
N GLY A 348 21.86 -4.48 14.99
CA GLY A 348 21.21 -5.77 14.72
C GLY A 348 19.67 -5.81 14.88
N HIS A 349 19.08 -4.78 15.49
CA HIS A 349 17.63 -4.68 15.76
C HIS A 349 16.77 -4.55 14.50
N MET A 350 17.38 -4.30 13.35
CA MET A 350 16.68 -4.12 12.07
C MET A 350 16.70 -5.37 11.19
N SER A 351 17.19 -6.49 11.71
CA SER A 351 17.13 -7.78 11.02
C SER A 351 15.71 -8.31 11.03
N ARG A 352 15.32 -8.95 9.94
CA ARG A 352 14.00 -9.53 9.78
C ARG A 352 14.07 -10.98 9.34
N LEU A 353 13.07 -11.73 9.74
CA LEU A 353 12.93 -13.12 9.36
C LEU A 353 12.42 -13.21 7.92
N VAL A 354 13.10 -13.95 7.07
CA VAL A 354 12.71 -14.22 5.68
C VAL A 354 12.52 -15.71 5.45
N VAL A 355 11.62 -16.03 4.51
CA VAL A 355 11.35 -17.41 4.13
C VAL A 355 12.23 -17.81 2.96
N LEU A 356 13.00 -18.86 3.13
CA LEU A 356 13.77 -19.46 2.05
C LEU A 356 12.96 -20.58 1.41
N THR A 357 12.30 -20.30 0.31
CA THR A 357 11.59 -21.33 -0.44
C THR A 357 12.57 -22.40 -0.96
N ASP A 358 12.12 -23.64 -1.12
CA ASP A 358 12.98 -24.70 -1.67
C ASP A 358 13.47 -24.39 -3.07
N LEU A 359 12.69 -23.60 -3.82
CA LEU A 359 13.08 -23.10 -5.13
C LEU A 359 14.31 -22.20 -5.03
N LEU A 360 14.28 -21.24 -4.07
CA LEU A 360 15.42 -20.34 -3.83
C LEU A 360 16.64 -21.09 -3.31
N LYS A 361 16.49 -21.98 -2.32
CA LYS A 361 17.61 -22.77 -1.78
C LYS A 361 18.34 -23.56 -2.86
N ARG A 362 17.57 -24.25 -3.72
CA ARG A 362 18.14 -25.00 -4.84
C ARG A 362 18.83 -24.09 -5.85
N GLN A 363 18.27 -22.91 -6.14
CA GLN A 363 18.90 -21.96 -7.03
C GLN A 363 20.20 -21.39 -6.45
N LEU A 364 20.26 -21.08 -5.17
CA LEU A 364 21.48 -20.61 -4.49
C LEU A 364 22.58 -21.70 -4.54
N LYS A 365 22.22 -22.96 -4.27
CA LYS A 365 23.15 -24.10 -4.39
C LYS A 365 23.70 -24.23 -5.84
N ALA A 366 22.81 -24.16 -6.83
CA ALA A 366 23.20 -24.23 -8.25
C ALA A 366 24.09 -23.04 -8.66
N TYR A 367 23.80 -21.85 -8.15
CA TYR A 367 24.59 -20.66 -8.37
C TYR A 367 25.99 -20.74 -7.76
N LYS A 368 26.10 -21.22 -6.52
CA LYS A 368 27.38 -21.45 -5.82
C LYS A 368 28.29 -22.44 -6.59
N ALA A 369 27.68 -23.53 -7.09
CA ALA A 369 28.40 -24.49 -7.96
C ALA A 369 28.84 -23.84 -9.27
N HIS A 370 27.99 -23.01 -9.87
CA HIS A 370 28.33 -22.24 -11.07
C HIS A 370 29.50 -21.26 -10.84
N CYS A 371 29.49 -20.50 -9.74
CA CYS A 371 30.58 -19.57 -9.41
C CYS A 371 31.91 -20.29 -9.27
N ARG A 372 31.93 -21.46 -8.63
CA ARG A 372 33.16 -22.29 -8.55
C ARG A 372 33.64 -22.75 -9.91
N ALA A 373 32.74 -23.24 -10.77
CA ALA A 373 33.08 -23.76 -12.09
C ALA A 373 33.64 -22.66 -13.00
N ILE A 374 33.00 -21.49 -13.03
CA ILE A 374 33.47 -20.38 -13.88
C ILE A 374 34.78 -19.78 -13.39
N THR A 375 34.97 -19.70 -12.07
CA THR A 375 36.24 -19.24 -11.47
C THR A 375 37.39 -20.18 -11.84
N ALA A 376 37.17 -21.50 -11.75
CA ALA A 376 38.18 -22.49 -12.15
C ALA A 376 38.49 -22.44 -13.65
N GLN A 377 37.50 -22.15 -14.51
CA GLN A 377 37.68 -22.09 -15.96
C GLN A 377 38.44 -20.83 -16.42
N LEU A 378 38.32 -19.72 -15.73
CA LEU A 378 38.81 -18.43 -16.17
C LEU A 378 40.20 -18.05 -15.63
N GLU A 379 40.80 -18.86 -14.74
CA GLU A 379 42.15 -18.67 -14.18
C GLU A 379 42.48 -17.23 -13.78
N PHE A 380 41.65 -16.62 -12.92
CA PHE A 380 41.85 -15.24 -12.51
C PHE A 380 43.13 -15.07 -11.68
N TYR A 381 43.84 -13.98 -11.88
CA TYR A 381 44.96 -13.55 -11.02
C TYR A 381 44.55 -13.11 -9.60
N ALA A 382 43.29 -12.67 -9.43
CA ALA A 382 42.76 -12.28 -8.14
C ALA A 382 41.94 -13.42 -7.49
N PRO A 383 41.95 -13.55 -6.14
CA PRO A 383 41.10 -14.53 -5.47
C PRO A 383 39.63 -14.28 -5.80
N ALA A 384 38.93 -15.36 -6.11
CA ALA A 384 37.50 -15.27 -6.43
C ALA A 384 36.73 -14.73 -5.23
N PRO A 385 35.72 -13.88 -5.45
CA PRO A 385 34.78 -13.52 -4.39
C PRO A 385 34.12 -14.75 -3.84
N THR A 386 34.00 -14.84 -2.53
CA THR A 386 33.30 -15.95 -1.84
C THR A 386 31.79 -15.91 -2.09
N ASN A 387 31.31 -14.76 -2.58
CA ASN A 387 29.89 -14.42 -2.77
C ASN A 387 29.57 -14.27 -4.27
N GLY A 388 28.31 -13.97 -4.56
CA GLY A 388 27.89 -13.70 -5.93
C GLY A 388 28.61 -12.49 -6.55
N PHE A 389 28.86 -12.53 -7.85
CA PHE A 389 29.55 -11.48 -8.59
C PHE A 389 29.02 -11.35 -10.03
N PHE A 390 29.32 -10.21 -10.65
CA PHE A 390 29.28 -10.02 -12.08
C PHE A 390 30.70 -10.09 -12.66
N LEU A 391 30.79 -10.26 -13.96
CA LEU A 391 32.05 -10.19 -14.72
C LEU A 391 32.01 -8.95 -15.61
N ARG A 392 33.13 -8.26 -15.67
CA ARG A 392 33.36 -7.13 -16.62
C ARG A 392 34.60 -7.37 -17.44
N LEU A 393 34.47 -7.18 -18.75
CA LEU A 393 35.58 -7.12 -19.65
C LEU A 393 35.99 -5.66 -19.80
N THR A 394 37.24 -5.35 -19.51
CA THR A 394 37.81 -4.00 -19.63
C THR A 394 38.15 -3.69 -21.09
N ASP A 395 38.39 -2.41 -21.42
CA ASP A 395 38.69 -1.98 -22.79
C ASP A 395 40.00 -2.58 -23.32
N ASP A 396 40.95 -2.92 -22.45
CA ASP A 396 42.21 -3.61 -22.73
C ASP A 396 42.05 -5.14 -22.81
N GLY A 397 40.84 -5.64 -22.75
CA GLY A 397 40.51 -7.06 -22.86
C GLY A 397 40.74 -7.87 -21.58
N CYS A 398 41.06 -7.23 -20.45
CA CYS A 398 41.20 -7.90 -19.17
C CYS A 398 39.87 -8.21 -18.57
N LEU A 399 39.76 -9.37 -17.89
CA LEU A 399 38.57 -9.81 -17.20
C LEU A 399 38.70 -9.50 -15.71
N CYS A 400 37.65 -8.88 -15.12
CA CYS A 400 37.60 -8.58 -13.69
C CYS A 400 36.27 -8.94 -13.04
N TYR A 401 36.34 -9.26 -11.75
CA TYR A 401 35.16 -9.42 -10.91
C TYR A 401 34.53 -8.07 -10.56
N GLU A 402 33.22 -8.05 -10.53
CA GLU A 402 32.48 -6.86 -10.19
C GLU A 402 31.40 -7.21 -9.15
N GLU A 403 31.37 -6.44 -8.08
CA GLU A 403 30.38 -6.63 -7.02
C GLU A 403 28.95 -6.45 -7.53
N ILE A 404 28.02 -7.20 -6.96
CA ILE A 404 26.59 -7.05 -7.26
C ILE A 404 26.08 -5.78 -6.58
N ARG A 405 26.01 -4.69 -7.33
CA ARG A 405 25.46 -3.39 -6.88
C ARG A 405 24.21 -3.03 -7.68
N PRO A 406 23.32 -2.19 -7.12
CA PRO A 406 22.12 -1.74 -7.84
C PRO A 406 22.40 -1.16 -9.24
N LEU A 407 23.50 -0.42 -9.39
CA LEU A 407 23.92 0.13 -10.67
C LEU A 407 24.26 -0.96 -11.69
N HIS A 408 25.03 -1.98 -11.28
CA HIS A 408 25.45 -3.08 -12.16
C HIS A 408 24.27 -3.99 -12.51
N ILE A 409 23.36 -4.26 -11.56
CA ILE A 409 22.09 -4.97 -11.81
C ILE A 409 21.31 -4.26 -12.94
N LYS A 410 21.16 -2.93 -12.83
CA LYS A 410 20.45 -2.14 -13.85
C LYS A 410 21.18 -2.15 -15.20
N ALA A 411 22.51 -2.14 -15.20
CA ALA A 411 23.32 -2.24 -16.43
C ALA A 411 23.12 -3.59 -17.14
N VAL A 412 23.12 -4.69 -16.39
CA VAL A 412 22.87 -6.04 -16.95
C VAL A 412 21.44 -6.15 -17.50
N MET A 413 20.42 -5.63 -16.79
CA MET A 413 19.04 -5.62 -17.28
C MET A 413 18.90 -4.93 -18.65
N ARG A 414 19.62 -3.81 -18.86
CA ARG A 414 19.58 -3.05 -20.12
C ARG A 414 20.22 -3.78 -21.31
N GLN A 415 21.06 -4.78 -21.06
CA GLN A 415 21.72 -5.58 -22.12
C GLN A 415 20.87 -6.76 -22.60
N ILE A 416 19.73 -7.02 -21.96
CA ILE A 416 18.86 -8.15 -22.30
C ILE A 416 17.74 -7.66 -23.22
N GLU A 417 17.71 -8.19 -24.42
CA GLU A 417 16.67 -7.89 -25.40
C GLU A 417 15.28 -8.28 -24.88
N GLY A 418 14.31 -7.38 -25.00
CA GLY A 418 12.94 -7.60 -24.53
C GLY A 418 12.76 -7.51 -23.01
N PHE A 419 13.79 -7.14 -22.26
CA PHE A 419 13.70 -6.91 -20.83
C PHE A 419 13.36 -5.45 -20.52
N THR A 420 12.35 -5.20 -19.71
CA THR A 420 12.03 -3.86 -19.21
C THR A 420 12.87 -3.56 -17.96
N PRO A 421 13.92 -2.71 -18.06
CA PRO A 421 14.73 -2.36 -16.90
C PRO A 421 13.91 -1.58 -15.88
N HIS A 422 14.10 -1.88 -14.62
CA HIS A 422 13.38 -1.24 -13.52
C HIS A 422 14.32 -0.95 -12.33
N ALA A 423 13.85 -0.12 -11.40
CA ALA A 423 14.58 0.08 -10.15
C ALA A 423 14.68 -1.24 -9.38
N VAL A 424 15.81 -1.49 -8.73
CA VAL A 424 16.04 -2.75 -7.98
C VAL A 424 14.99 -2.93 -6.88
N ASN A 425 14.56 -1.84 -6.22
CA ASN A 425 13.44 -1.85 -5.28
C ASN A 425 12.07 -2.09 -5.92
N GLY A 426 11.96 -2.14 -7.25
CA GLY A 426 10.71 -2.43 -7.95
C GLY A 426 10.09 -3.76 -7.54
N PHE A 427 10.91 -4.78 -7.26
CA PHE A 427 10.42 -6.06 -6.75
C PHE A 427 9.79 -5.96 -5.36
N ARG A 428 10.25 -5.08 -4.49
CA ARG A 428 9.58 -4.88 -3.19
C ARG A 428 8.18 -4.29 -3.34
N LYS A 429 8.02 -3.31 -4.26
CA LYS A 429 6.69 -2.73 -4.57
C LYS A 429 5.77 -3.80 -5.17
N PHE A 430 6.28 -4.53 -6.14
CA PHE A 430 5.55 -5.63 -6.78
C PHE A 430 5.16 -6.72 -5.77
N LEU A 431 6.12 -7.24 -5.01
CA LEU A 431 5.90 -8.32 -4.05
C LEU A 431 4.86 -7.94 -2.98
N ARG A 432 5.00 -6.74 -2.38
CA ARG A 432 4.07 -6.28 -1.35
C ARG A 432 2.65 -6.15 -1.92
N THR A 433 2.53 -5.57 -3.12
CA THR A 433 1.23 -5.38 -3.78
C THR A 433 0.58 -6.72 -4.12
N GLU A 434 1.32 -7.61 -4.78
CA GLU A 434 0.81 -8.91 -5.20
C GLU A 434 0.42 -9.81 -4.03
N LEU A 435 1.21 -9.83 -2.95
CA LEU A 435 0.88 -10.61 -1.76
C LEU A 435 -0.34 -10.05 -1.04
N ALA A 436 -0.49 -8.72 -0.95
CA ALA A 436 -1.68 -8.08 -0.37
C ALA A 436 -2.95 -8.45 -1.16
N GLU A 437 -2.91 -8.38 -2.48
CA GLU A 437 -4.05 -8.74 -3.33
C GLU A 437 -4.41 -10.24 -3.27
N ARG A 438 -3.45 -11.09 -2.91
CA ARG A 438 -3.70 -12.52 -2.66
C ARG A 438 -4.19 -12.81 -1.24
N GLY A 439 -4.46 -11.79 -0.44
CA GLY A 439 -4.98 -11.93 0.91
C GLY A 439 -3.92 -12.34 1.95
N CYS A 440 -2.63 -12.09 1.67
CA CYS A 440 -1.61 -12.27 2.70
C CYS A 440 -1.87 -11.27 3.84
N PRO A 441 -1.91 -11.74 5.11
CA PRO A 441 -2.22 -10.88 6.24
C PRO A 441 -1.26 -9.67 6.32
N PRO A 442 -1.78 -8.46 6.61
CA PRO A 442 -0.98 -7.23 6.65
C PRO A 442 0.20 -7.28 7.63
N GLU A 443 0.05 -7.95 8.76
CA GLU A 443 1.11 -8.15 9.75
C GLU A 443 2.23 -9.03 9.17
N THR A 444 1.86 -10.09 8.46
CA THR A 444 2.81 -10.99 7.76
C THR A 444 3.58 -10.22 6.69
N LEU A 445 2.89 -9.37 5.92
CA LEU A 445 3.53 -8.49 4.94
C LEU A 445 4.47 -7.48 5.59
N SER A 446 4.06 -6.88 6.69
CA SER A 446 4.88 -5.92 7.43
C SER A 446 6.12 -6.59 8.03
N ALA A 447 5.98 -7.81 8.56
CA ALA A 447 7.11 -8.62 9.04
C ALA A 447 8.09 -8.96 7.90
N LEU A 448 7.60 -9.44 6.74
CA LEU A 448 8.43 -9.72 5.57
C LEU A 448 9.19 -8.48 5.09
N MET A 449 8.54 -7.33 5.07
CA MET A 449 9.13 -6.08 4.56
C MET A 449 9.99 -5.34 5.60
N GLY A 450 9.97 -5.73 6.87
CA GLY A 450 10.62 -4.99 7.94
C GLY A 450 9.98 -3.61 8.15
N HIS A 451 8.65 -3.54 8.08
CA HIS A 451 7.86 -2.33 8.23
C HIS A 451 7.15 -2.31 9.60
N TRP A 452 7.90 -2.07 10.66
CA TRP A 452 7.41 -1.87 12.03
C TRP A 452 8.05 -0.63 12.64
N LEU A 453 7.47 -0.14 13.70
CA LEU A 453 8.04 0.92 14.53
C LEU A 453 8.94 0.31 15.61
N SER A 454 9.81 1.12 16.20
CA SER A 454 10.61 0.70 17.36
C SER A 454 9.68 0.29 18.50
N GLY A 455 9.92 -0.89 19.07
CA GLY A 455 9.06 -1.54 20.07
C GLY A 455 7.91 -2.36 19.51
N GLU A 456 7.81 -2.50 18.19
CA GLU A 456 6.83 -3.35 17.50
C GLU A 456 7.53 -4.47 16.70
N GLU A 457 8.79 -4.76 17.00
CA GLU A 457 9.59 -5.77 16.30
C GLU A 457 8.95 -7.16 16.44
N PRO A 458 8.56 -7.80 15.33
CA PRO A 458 7.89 -9.12 15.39
C PRO A 458 8.72 -10.23 16.06
N GLN A 459 10.04 -10.08 16.06
CA GLN A 459 10.98 -11.07 16.61
C GLN A 459 11.47 -10.71 18.03
N ASP A 460 10.91 -9.66 18.66
CA ASP A 460 11.24 -9.31 20.03
C ASP A 460 10.87 -10.43 21.00
N ILE A 461 11.62 -10.56 22.08
CA ILE A 461 11.42 -11.62 23.10
C ILE A 461 10.07 -11.52 23.80
N TYR A 462 9.45 -10.34 23.81
CA TYR A 462 8.11 -10.11 24.38
C TYR A 462 6.99 -10.19 23.34
N SER A 463 7.33 -10.45 22.07
CA SER A 463 6.35 -10.57 21.00
C SER A 463 5.61 -11.91 21.07
N SER A 464 4.31 -11.88 20.86
CA SER A 464 3.49 -13.09 20.65
C SER A 464 3.61 -13.64 19.22
N PHE A 465 4.41 -13.02 18.37
CA PHE A 465 4.64 -13.44 16.99
C PHE A 465 5.33 -14.80 16.94
N CYS A 466 4.67 -15.77 16.32
CA CYS A 466 5.21 -17.11 16.17
C CYS A 466 5.98 -17.27 14.86
N PRO A 467 7.32 -17.36 14.87
CA PRO A 467 8.13 -17.49 13.65
C PRO A 467 7.71 -18.69 12.78
N ARG A 468 7.33 -19.81 13.39
CA ARG A 468 6.90 -21.02 12.68
C ARG A 468 5.61 -20.79 11.89
N THR A 469 4.60 -20.21 12.54
CA THR A 469 3.32 -19.89 11.90
C THR A 469 3.51 -18.87 10.77
N TYR A 470 4.33 -17.85 11.02
CA TYR A 470 4.69 -16.85 10.00
C TYR A 470 5.34 -17.49 8.78
N VAL A 471 6.38 -18.33 8.98
CA VAL A 471 7.11 -19.00 7.89
C VAL A 471 6.18 -19.89 7.09
N GLN A 472 5.34 -20.71 7.75
CA GLN A 472 4.39 -21.60 7.09
C GLN A 472 3.34 -20.83 6.28
N GLY A 473 2.75 -19.79 6.86
CA GLY A 473 1.76 -18.96 6.19
C GLY A 473 2.34 -18.25 4.97
N LEU A 474 3.45 -17.53 5.16
CA LEU A 474 4.10 -16.77 4.10
C LEU A 474 4.61 -17.63 2.95
N HIS A 475 5.16 -18.83 3.26
CA HIS A 475 5.68 -19.77 2.27
C HIS A 475 4.65 -20.10 1.19
N THR A 476 3.40 -20.32 1.57
CA THR A 476 2.31 -20.66 0.64
C THR A 476 2.07 -19.54 -0.38
N TYR A 477 2.00 -18.28 0.08
CA TYR A 477 1.80 -17.12 -0.79
C TYR A 477 3.00 -16.91 -1.72
N LEU A 478 4.22 -16.96 -1.18
CA LEU A 478 5.45 -16.77 -1.98
C LEU A 478 5.60 -17.85 -3.05
N LEU A 479 5.42 -19.11 -2.67
CA LEU A 479 5.58 -20.22 -3.61
C LEU A 479 4.52 -20.19 -4.71
N SER A 480 3.27 -19.84 -4.38
CA SER A 480 2.20 -19.66 -5.36
C SER A 480 2.56 -18.56 -6.36
N LEU A 481 2.97 -17.38 -5.89
CA LEU A 481 3.38 -16.26 -6.74
C LEU A 481 4.59 -16.60 -7.61
N MET A 482 5.62 -17.22 -7.03
CA MET A 482 6.83 -17.60 -7.77
C MET A 482 6.52 -18.62 -8.88
N ARG A 483 5.65 -19.60 -8.62
CA ARG A 483 5.21 -20.58 -9.62
C ARG A 483 4.41 -19.91 -10.76
N GLU A 484 3.50 -19.03 -10.42
CA GLU A 484 2.71 -18.27 -11.40
C GLU A 484 3.57 -17.41 -12.31
N LEU A 485 4.63 -16.81 -11.76
CA LEU A 485 5.62 -16.05 -12.52
C LEU A 485 6.51 -16.93 -13.42
N GLY A 486 6.55 -18.22 -13.19
CA GLY A 486 7.36 -19.17 -13.95
C GLY A 486 8.80 -19.30 -13.45
N TRP A 487 9.06 -18.96 -12.19
CA TRP A 487 10.37 -19.21 -11.59
C TRP A 487 10.70 -20.70 -11.54
N THR A 488 11.91 -21.04 -11.99
CA THR A 488 12.44 -22.42 -11.97
C THR A 488 13.91 -22.41 -11.59
N VAL A 489 14.37 -23.50 -10.99
CA VAL A 489 15.81 -23.69 -10.74
C VAL A 489 16.54 -23.79 -12.09
N ARG A 490 17.66 -23.10 -12.21
CA ARG A 490 18.54 -23.15 -13.37
C ARG A 490 19.88 -23.72 -12.97
N ASN A 491 20.27 -24.79 -13.66
CA ASN A 491 21.61 -25.37 -13.54
C ASN A 491 22.55 -24.72 -14.54
N SER A 492 23.78 -24.59 -14.16
CA SER A 492 24.83 -24.07 -15.02
C SER A 492 25.25 -25.09 -16.06
N HIS A 493 25.46 -24.64 -17.29
CA HIS A 493 26.07 -25.47 -18.34
C HIS A 493 27.56 -25.76 -18.10
N LEU A 494 28.18 -25.08 -17.14
CA LEU A 494 29.60 -25.24 -16.79
C LEU A 494 29.84 -26.29 -15.68
N VAL A 495 28.80 -26.66 -14.95
CA VAL A 495 28.88 -27.67 -13.89
C VAL A 495 28.65 -29.06 -14.51
N VAL A 496 29.62 -29.95 -14.34
CA VAL A 496 29.50 -31.35 -14.76
C VAL A 496 28.64 -32.09 -13.72
N GLU A 497 27.72 -32.95 -14.16
CA GLU A 497 26.70 -33.61 -13.27
C GLU A 497 27.25 -34.44 -12.10
N ALA A 498 28.56 -34.64 -12.02
CA ALA A 498 29.19 -35.38 -10.91
C ALA A 498 29.26 -34.61 -9.58
N ASP A 499 29.04 -33.26 -9.58
CA ASP A 499 29.18 -32.38 -8.43
C ASP A 499 27.83 -31.72 -7.97
N ALA A 500 26.70 -32.21 -8.46
CA ALA A 500 25.38 -31.61 -8.20
C ALA A 500 24.68 -32.14 -6.94
#